data_4cec51e920aa6fc95ee3152b20009420
#
_entry.id   4cec51e920aa6fc95ee3152b20009420
#
_cell.length_a   1.000
_cell.length_b   1.000
_cell.length_c   1.000
_cell.angle_alpha   90.00
_cell.angle_beta   90.00
_cell.angle_gamma   90.00
#
_symmetry.space_group_name_H-M   'P 1'
#
loop_
_entity.id
_entity.type
_entity.pdbx_description
1 polymer ?
#
loop_
_entity_poly.entity_id
_entity_poly.type
_entity_poly.pdbx_seq_one_letter_code
_entity_poly.pdbx_strand_id
1 'polypeptide(L)'
;MRYVVLDTNCLVQILPSRSQYHTIWTDFLEGKFCLCVSNEILMEYEEILSIHASPEVAQNVVEAIARHPKTHYQESYYHFHLLSDVDKDDNKFVDCAIAASADYIVTEDNHFNRLKSLPYPKLNILTLDEFNAVERES
;
A
#
# COMPACT_ATOMS: atom_id res chain seq x y z
N MET A 1 14.38 8.65 0.15
CA MET A 1 13.68 7.35 0.13
C MET A 1 12.18 7.60 0.12
N ARG A 2 11.45 6.98 -0.80
CA ARG A 2 10.00 7.15 -0.88
C ARG A 2 9.30 6.29 0.14
N TYR A 3 8.26 6.85 0.76
CA TYR A 3 7.39 6.16 1.70
C TYR A 3 6.05 5.93 1.01
N VAL A 4 5.63 4.69 0.91
CA VAL A 4 4.50 4.29 0.05
C VAL A 4 3.53 3.40 0.81
N VAL A 5 2.24 3.65 0.63
CA VAL A 5 1.17 2.76 1.10
C VAL A 5 0.60 2.06 -0.13
N LEU A 6 0.53 0.73 -0.09
CA LEU A 6 -0.09 -0.07 -1.16
C LEU A 6 -1.47 -0.53 -0.73
N ASP A 7 -2.47 -0.24 -1.54
CA ASP A 7 -3.79 -0.85 -1.42
C ASP A 7 -3.64 -2.37 -1.60
N THR A 8 -4.48 -3.15 -0.93
CA THR A 8 -4.39 -4.60 -0.94
C THR A 8 -4.45 -5.19 -2.35
N ASN A 9 -5.34 -4.68 -3.20
CA ASN A 9 -5.42 -5.17 -4.58
C ASN A 9 -4.15 -4.91 -5.37
N CYS A 10 -3.46 -3.82 -5.09
CA CYS A 10 -2.16 -3.55 -5.71
C CYS A 10 -1.11 -4.56 -5.26
N LEU A 11 -1.09 -4.90 -3.96
CA LEU A 11 -0.18 -5.93 -3.47
C LEU A 11 -0.42 -7.26 -4.18
N VAL A 12 -1.68 -7.66 -4.30
CA VAL A 12 -2.03 -8.90 -5.01
C VAL A 12 -1.49 -8.90 -6.44
N GLN A 13 -1.55 -7.76 -7.13
CA GLN A 13 -1.13 -7.66 -8.52
C GLN A 13 0.38 -7.65 -8.74
N ILE A 14 1.17 -7.23 -7.74
CA ILE A 14 2.63 -7.16 -7.91
C ILE A 14 3.35 -8.45 -7.54
N LEU A 15 2.67 -9.37 -6.86
CA LEU A 15 3.29 -10.60 -6.36
C LEU A 15 3.60 -11.66 -7.41
N PRO A 16 2.69 -11.95 -8.38
CA PRO A 16 3.00 -12.98 -9.38
C PRO A 16 4.20 -12.61 -10.23
N SER A 17 5.12 -13.56 -10.43
CA SER A 17 6.32 -13.32 -11.23
C SER A 17 6.02 -12.95 -12.69
N ARG A 18 4.82 -13.31 -13.17
CA ARG A 18 4.38 -12.99 -14.54
C ARG A 18 3.74 -11.61 -14.66
N SER A 19 3.49 -10.94 -13.53
CA SER A 19 2.84 -9.64 -13.56
C SER A 19 3.77 -8.59 -14.18
N GLN A 20 3.21 -7.71 -14.98
CA GLN A 20 3.94 -6.57 -15.50
C GLN A 20 4.41 -5.64 -14.37
N TYR A 21 3.81 -5.75 -13.20
CA TYR A 21 4.15 -4.93 -12.02
C TYR A 21 5.03 -5.66 -11.01
N HIS A 22 5.48 -6.86 -11.32
CA HIS A 22 6.30 -7.64 -10.38
C HIS A 22 7.58 -6.92 -9.98
N THR A 23 8.11 -6.05 -10.84
CA THR A 23 9.28 -5.24 -10.52
C THR A 23 9.08 -4.34 -9.31
N ILE A 24 7.84 -3.95 -9.02
CA ILE A 24 7.54 -3.16 -7.80
C ILE A 24 7.82 -4.01 -6.56
N TRP A 25 7.41 -5.28 -6.57
CA TRP A 25 7.69 -6.18 -5.45
C TRP A 25 9.20 -6.40 -5.27
N THR A 26 9.92 -6.67 -6.38
CA THR A 26 11.36 -6.86 -6.30
C THR A 26 12.08 -5.59 -5.87
N ASP A 27 11.59 -4.41 -6.28
CA ASP A 27 12.13 -3.14 -5.82
C ASP A 27 12.00 -2.99 -4.31
N PHE A 28 10.85 -3.38 -3.74
CA PHE A 28 10.68 -3.38 -2.30
C PHE A 28 11.67 -4.34 -1.63
N LEU A 29 11.78 -5.57 -2.13
CA LEU A 29 12.69 -6.56 -1.56
C LEU A 29 14.15 -6.08 -1.62
N GLU A 30 14.51 -5.31 -2.63
CA GLU A 30 15.84 -4.73 -2.77
C GLU A 30 16.02 -3.44 -1.96
N GLY A 31 14.97 -2.99 -1.28
CA GLY A 31 15.06 -1.82 -0.41
C GLY A 31 15.02 -0.49 -1.14
N LYS A 32 14.40 -0.45 -2.31
CA LYS A 32 14.37 0.79 -3.12
C LYS A 32 13.31 1.78 -2.68
N PHE A 33 12.34 1.35 -1.89
CA PHE A 33 11.38 2.24 -1.24
C PHE A 33 10.93 1.64 0.08
N CYS A 34 10.30 2.47 0.93
CA CYS A 34 9.77 2.02 2.20
C CYS A 34 8.27 1.74 2.05
N LEU A 35 7.84 0.57 2.47
CA LEU A 35 6.43 0.22 2.50
C LEU A 35 5.87 0.55 3.88
N CYS A 36 4.86 1.42 3.92
CA CYS A 36 4.19 1.81 5.16
C CYS A 36 3.01 0.89 5.42
N VAL A 37 2.94 0.33 6.62
CA VAL A 37 1.87 -0.59 7.01
C VAL A 37 1.43 -0.30 8.43
N SER A 38 0.23 -0.77 8.76
CA SER A 38 -0.29 -0.83 10.12
C SER A 38 -0.73 -2.26 10.39
N ASN A 39 -1.11 -2.56 11.63
CA ASN A 39 -1.67 -3.88 11.94
C ASN A 39 -2.90 -4.18 11.10
N GLU A 40 -3.80 -3.21 10.97
CA GLU A 40 -5.02 -3.39 10.18
C GLU A 40 -4.70 -3.72 8.72
N ILE A 41 -3.73 -3.03 8.15
CA ILE A 41 -3.31 -3.25 6.76
C ILE A 41 -2.72 -4.66 6.61
N LEU A 42 -1.81 -5.04 7.51
CA LEU A 42 -1.21 -6.38 7.45
C LEU A 42 -2.24 -7.49 7.60
N MET A 43 -3.24 -7.29 8.46
CA MET A 43 -4.32 -8.27 8.63
C MET A 43 -5.14 -8.40 7.35
N GLU A 44 -5.45 -7.29 6.68
CA GLU A 44 -6.17 -7.34 5.42
C GLU A 44 -5.33 -7.99 4.31
N TYR A 45 -4.04 -7.68 4.25
CA TYR A 45 -3.13 -8.34 3.30
C TYR A 45 -3.20 -9.86 3.47
N GLU A 46 -3.09 -10.34 4.71
CA GLU A 46 -3.13 -11.77 4.98
C GLU A 46 -4.47 -12.38 4.60
N GLU A 47 -5.57 -11.73 4.97
CA GLU A 47 -6.92 -12.22 4.67
C GLU A 47 -7.14 -12.35 3.17
N ILE A 48 -6.85 -11.31 2.41
CA ILE A 48 -7.11 -11.28 0.98
C ILE A 48 -6.14 -12.22 0.23
N LEU A 49 -4.88 -12.27 0.62
CA LEU A 49 -3.93 -13.20 0.00
C LEU A 49 -4.28 -14.65 0.30
N SER A 50 -4.85 -14.94 1.47
CA SER A 50 -5.31 -16.30 1.79
C SER A 50 -6.42 -16.75 0.85
N ILE A 51 -7.28 -15.81 0.45
CA ILE A 51 -8.38 -16.10 -0.48
C ILE A 51 -7.87 -16.21 -1.92
N HIS A 52 -7.03 -15.28 -2.36
CA HIS A 52 -6.60 -15.20 -3.76
C HIS A 52 -5.47 -16.16 -4.11
N ALA A 53 -4.66 -16.56 -3.15
CA ALA A 53 -3.55 -17.48 -3.37
C ALA A 53 -3.69 -18.70 -2.44
N SER A 54 -3.13 -18.60 -1.23
CA SER A 54 -3.25 -19.66 -0.23
C SER A 54 -2.87 -19.08 1.14
N PRO A 55 -3.29 -19.74 2.23
CA PRO A 55 -2.84 -19.33 3.57
C PRO A 55 -1.32 -19.34 3.72
N GLU A 56 -0.63 -20.29 3.08
CA GLU A 56 0.83 -20.35 3.15
C GLU A 56 1.50 -19.17 2.45
N VAL A 57 1.03 -18.82 1.25
CA VAL A 57 1.54 -17.66 0.53
C VAL A 57 1.26 -16.39 1.31
N ALA A 58 0.05 -16.24 1.85
CA ALA A 58 -0.32 -15.08 2.65
C ALA A 58 0.62 -14.91 3.84
N GLN A 59 0.87 -15.99 4.58
CA GLN A 59 1.74 -15.93 5.74
C GLN A 59 3.17 -15.57 5.34
N ASN A 60 3.69 -16.18 4.26
CA ASN A 60 5.04 -15.91 3.80
C ASN A 60 5.21 -14.46 3.37
N VAL A 61 4.25 -13.90 2.65
CA VAL A 61 4.31 -12.51 2.17
C VAL A 61 4.24 -11.53 3.34
N VAL A 62 3.28 -11.73 4.25
CA VAL A 62 3.13 -10.83 5.40
C VAL A 62 4.37 -10.89 6.29
N GLU A 63 4.93 -12.09 6.48
CA GLU A 63 6.15 -12.25 7.27
C GLU A 63 7.34 -11.55 6.59
N ALA A 64 7.46 -11.68 5.27
CA ALA A 64 8.51 -11.00 4.52
C ALA A 64 8.40 -9.48 4.67
N ILE A 65 7.18 -8.95 4.59
CA ILE A 65 6.94 -7.51 4.78
C ILE A 65 7.29 -7.11 6.21
N ALA A 66 6.78 -7.84 7.20
CA ALA A 66 6.95 -7.49 8.61
C ALA A 66 8.44 -7.47 9.03
N ARG A 67 9.25 -8.33 8.42
CA ARG A 67 10.67 -8.46 8.75
C ARG A 67 11.60 -7.59 7.89
N HIS A 68 11.09 -7.00 6.82
CA HIS A 68 11.94 -6.25 5.91
C HIS A 68 12.40 -4.94 6.55
N PRO A 69 13.69 -4.59 6.47
CA PRO A 69 14.20 -3.35 7.07
C PRO A 69 13.63 -2.07 6.48
N LYS A 70 13.05 -2.12 5.28
CA LYS A 70 12.40 -0.97 4.65
C LYS A 70 10.90 -0.93 4.86
N THR A 71 10.36 -1.76 5.73
CA THR A 71 8.98 -1.65 6.15
C THR A 71 8.90 -0.62 7.27
N HIS A 72 8.05 0.39 7.07
CA HIS A 72 7.77 1.40 8.07
C HIS A 72 6.45 1.05 8.73
N TYR A 73 6.52 0.60 9.99
CA TYR A 73 5.34 0.23 10.74
C TYR A 73 4.78 1.46 11.44
N GLN A 74 3.52 1.79 11.15
CA GLN A 74 2.91 2.99 11.67
C GLN A 74 1.50 2.69 12.18
N GLU A 75 1.27 2.92 13.47
CA GLU A 75 -0.07 2.88 14.03
C GLU A 75 -0.72 4.26 13.89
N SER A 76 -2.01 4.27 13.54
CA SER A 76 -2.79 5.49 13.46
C SER A 76 -3.64 5.61 14.71
N TYR A 77 -3.38 6.63 15.52
CA TYR A 77 -4.18 6.92 16.70
C TYR A 77 -5.39 7.79 16.37
N TYR A 78 -5.35 8.46 15.21
CA TYR A 78 -6.45 9.28 14.72
C TYR A 78 -7.05 8.65 13.47
N HIS A 79 -8.37 8.68 13.40
CA HIS A 79 -9.11 8.18 12.24
C HIS A 79 -9.74 9.38 11.55
N PHE A 80 -9.24 9.70 10.36
CA PHE A 80 -9.65 10.90 9.64
C PHE A 80 -10.96 10.75 8.89
N HIS A 81 -11.38 9.50 8.63
CA HIS A 81 -12.66 9.17 7.98
C HIS A 81 -12.87 9.85 6.63
N LEU A 82 -11.80 10.06 5.87
CA LEU A 82 -11.87 10.77 4.59
C LEU A 82 -12.64 10.03 3.51
N LEU A 83 -12.79 8.70 3.64
CA LEU A 83 -13.53 7.87 2.69
C LEU A 83 -14.80 7.24 3.29
N SER A 84 -15.24 7.70 4.46
CA SER A 84 -16.33 7.03 5.19
C SER A 84 -17.66 7.04 4.46
N ASP A 85 -17.91 8.02 3.59
CA ASP A 85 -19.12 8.10 2.79
C ASP A 85 -19.05 7.26 1.51
N VAL A 86 -17.88 6.69 1.20
CA VAL A 86 -17.66 5.87 0.00
C VAL A 86 -17.30 4.45 0.39
N ASP A 87 -16.19 4.27 1.12
CA ASP A 87 -15.73 2.95 1.52
C ASP A 87 -14.95 3.08 2.85
N LYS A 88 -15.58 2.61 3.92
CA LYS A 88 -14.97 2.67 5.26
C LYS A 88 -13.76 1.77 5.39
N ASP A 89 -13.72 0.67 4.64
CA ASP A 89 -12.63 -0.30 4.73
C ASP A 89 -11.32 0.28 4.18
N ASP A 90 -11.41 1.27 3.30
CA ASP A 90 -10.21 1.89 2.71
C ASP A 90 -9.61 2.98 3.58
N ASN A 91 -10.32 3.44 4.62
CA ASN A 91 -9.81 4.47 5.52
C ASN A 91 -8.49 4.08 6.20
N LYS A 92 -8.26 2.79 6.44
CA LYS A 92 -7.02 2.33 7.08
C LYS A 92 -5.77 2.70 6.27
N PHE A 93 -5.88 2.68 4.94
CA PHE A 93 -4.76 3.06 4.05
C PHE A 93 -4.50 4.56 4.11
N VAL A 94 -5.56 5.35 4.09
CA VAL A 94 -5.47 6.82 4.18
C VAL A 94 -4.89 7.23 5.54
N ASP A 95 -5.42 6.67 6.62
CA ASP A 95 -4.96 6.99 7.97
C ASP A 95 -3.47 6.64 8.15
N CYS A 96 -3.05 5.49 7.63
CA CYS A 96 -1.66 5.08 7.69
C CYS A 96 -0.77 6.05 6.89
N ALA A 97 -1.21 6.45 5.69
CA ALA A 97 -0.45 7.36 4.85
C ALA A 97 -0.27 8.71 5.52
N ILE A 98 -1.31 9.24 6.16
CA ILE A 98 -1.23 10.52 6.88
C ILE A 98 -0.29 10.40 8.08
N ALA A 99 -0.46 9.36 8.89
CA ALA A 99 0.34 9.16 10.09
C ALA A 99 1.82 8.95 9.76
N ALA A 100 2.12 8.26 8.67
CA ALA A 100 3.48 7.99 8.23
C ALA A 100 4.07 9.11 7.38
N SER A 101 3.30 10.12 7.03
CA SER A 101 3.69 11.16 6.05
C SER A 101 4.16 10.52 4.74
N ALA A 102 3.40 9.55 4.26
CA ALA A 102 3.77 8.82 3.05
C ALA A 102 3.76 9.72 1.83
N ASP A 103 4.69 9.45 0.91
CA ASP A 103 4.77 10.18 -0.34
C ASP A 103 3.62 9.82 -1.29
N TYR A 104 3.23 8.53 -1.29
CA TYR A 104 2.22 8.03 -2.21
C TYR A 104 1.31 7.00 -1.56
N ILE A 105 0.04 7.01 -2.00
CA ILE A 105 -0.86 5.87 -1.86
C ILE A 105 -1.01 5.28 -3.27
N VAL A 106 -0.68 4.01 -3.43
CA VAL A 106 -0.78 3.34 -4.73
C VAL A 106 -2.04 2.48 -4.72
N THR A 107 -2.98 2.81 -5.60
CA THR A 107 -4.28 2.14 -5.67
C THR A 107 -4.84 2.21 -7.08
N GLU A 108 -5.61 1.17 -7.45
CA GLU A 108 -6.39 1.16 -8.69
C GLU A 108 -7.85 1.54 -8.44
N ASP A 109 -8.21 1.82 -7.18
CA ASP A 109 -9.59 2.13 -6.80
C ASP A 109 -9.88 3.61 -7.00
N ASN A 110 -10.89 3.89 -7.84
CA ASN A 110 -11.29 5.27 -8.16
C ASN A 110 -11.82 6.04 -6.94
N HIS A 111 -12.25 5.35 -5.89
CA HIS A 111 -12.73 6.00 -4.67
C HIS A 111 -11.67 6.91 -4.04
N PHE A 112 -10.40 6.59 -4.21
CA PHE A 112 -9.31 7.40 -3.68
C PHE A 112 -9.09 8.69 -4.45
N ASN A 113 -9.62 8.82 -5.66
CA ASN A 113 -9.41 10.01 -6.49
C ASN A 113 -9.94 11.29 -5.86
N ARG A 114 -10.98 11.18 -5.04
CA ARG A 114 -11.54 12.34 -4.34
C ARG A 114 -10.53 13.01 -3.41
N LEU A 115 -9.53 12.24 -2.95
CA LEU A 115 -8.51 12.75 -2.04
C LEU A 115 -7.51 13.67 -2.74
N LYS A 116 -7.40 13.58 -4.08
CA LYS A 116 -6.46 14.40 -4.85
C LYS A 116 -6.78 15.88 -4.79
N SER A 117 -8.05 16.22 -4.59
CA SER A 117 -8.51 17.62 -4.57
C SER A 117 -8.46 18.25 -3.19
N LEU A 118 -8.11 17.48 -2.14
CA LEU A 118 -8.05 18.02 -0.79
C LEU A 118 -6.82 18.89 -0.62
N PRO A 119 -6.99 20.14 -0.12
CA PRO A 119 -5.83 21.00 0.13
C PRO A 119 -5.03 20.55 1.36
N TYR A 120 -5.69 19.89 2.31
CA TYR A 120 -5.05 19.38 3.52
C TYR A 120 -5.92 18.31 4.16
N PRO A 121 -5.33 17.14 4.57
CA PRO A 121 -3.95 16.76 4.31
C PRO A 121 -3.74 16.48 2.82
N LYS A 122 -2.57 16.85 2.30
CA LYS A 122 -2.27 16.62 0.89
C LYS A 122 -1.82 15.18 0.70
N LEU A 123 -2.53 14.45 -0.17
CA LEU A 123 -2.26 13.05 -0.45
C LEU A 123 -2.00 12.87 -1.93
N ASN A 124 -0.94 12.16 -2.28
CA ASN A 124 -0.59 11.85 -3.66
C ASN A 124 -1.02 10.43 -3.98
N ILE A 125 -2.00 10.31 -4.86
CA ILE A 125 -2.59 9.02 -5.23
C ILE A 125 -2.06 8.63 -6.60
N LEU A 126 -1.44 7.45 -6.70
CA LEU A 126 -0.90 6.93 -7.95
C LEU A 126 -1.51 5.58 -8.28
N THR A 127 -1.66 5.31 -9.57
CA THR A 127 -1.96 3.96 -10.05
C THR A 127 -0.68 3.13 -10.06
N LEU A 128 -0.81 1.82 -10.28
CA LEU A 128 0.37 0.96 -10.43
C LEU A 128 1.24 1.40 -11.61
N ASP A 129 0.64 1.79 -12.73
CA ASP A 129 1.39 2.29 -13.88
C ASP A 129 2.17 3.55 -13.52
N GLU A 130 1.53 4.48 -12.84
CA GLU A 130 2.18 5.74 -12.44
C GLU A 130 3.32 5.48 -11.46
N PHE A 131 3.09 4.62 -10.46
CA PHE A 131 4.14 4.32 -9.49
C PHE A 131 5.30 3.56 -10.13
N ASN A 132 4.99 2.61 -11.03
CA ASN A 132 6.03 1.88 -11.74
C ASN A 132 6.92 2.85 -12.55
N ALA A 133 6.30 3.83 -13.21
CA ALA A 133 7.04 4.87 -13.94
C ALA A 133 7.96 5.67 -13.01
N VAL A 134 7.46 6.06 -11.84
CA VAL A 134 8.26 6.77 -10.82
C VAL A 134 9.47 5.93 -10.42
N GLU A 135 9.29 4.63 -10.19
CA GLU A 135 10.39 3.75 -9.79
C GLU A 135 11.40 3.55 -10.91
N ARG A 136 10.95 3.49 -12.17
CA ARG A 136 11.89 3.34 -13.30
C ARG A 136 12.72 4.59 -13.55
N GLU A 137 12.24 5.77 -13.14
CA GLU A 137 12.97 7.03 -13.30
C GLU A 137 13.99 7.29 -12.17
N SER A 138 14.01 6.47 -11.16
CA SER A 138 14.87 6.66 -9.98
C SER A 138 16.28 6.14 -10.20
#